data_899bcd131df39942be9235afedf921fd
#
_entry.id   899bcd131df39942be9235afedf921fd
#
_cell.length_a   1.000
_cell.length_b   1.000
_cell.length_c   1.000
_cell.angle_alpha   90.00
_cell.angle_beta   90.00
_cell.angle_gamma   90.00
#
_symmetry.space_group_name_H-M   'P 1'
#
loop_
_entity.id
_entity.type
_entity.pdbx_description
1 polymer ?
#
loop_
_entity_poly.entity_id
_entity_poly.type
_entity_poly.pdbx_seq_one_letter_code
_entity_poly.pdbx_strand_id
1 'polypeptide(L)'
;MNDDRAVSRAAKLIANVVTEGKRGLRTMTTVPQGFEELFVTQRSGLRLYGRHYPPNAAACIAPATIRRRPLVCLAGLTRNGRDFHELALALSQGDDARSVYTLDYRGRGLSDHDAEWRNYSVPMEMQDVIDVLVAQGLSAPAILGTSRGGLIAMVLAAAQPSFVGPVILNDIGPVIEPKGLARIATYVGRTPLPRTWADAAKLVKDMNARAFPATPETDWEAIARQLFNDRNGRPAPGYDPKLANAFSLLNGPVPAMWAQFESLLRLPLMVIRGANSDILSAETVVEMQRRHPAFTAIEIAGEGHAPWLRDPSSIAAIRRFLASCDTDAVPRLH
;
A
#
# COMPACT_ATOMS: atom_id res chain seq x y z
N MET A 1 -55.06 -3.15 18.99
CA MET A 1 -54.05 -3.71 19.96
C MET A 1 -53.05 -4.64 19.29
N ASN A 2 -52.81 -4.60 17.99
CA ASN A 2 -51.88 -5.50 17.27
C ASN A 2 -50.67 -4.77 16.61
N ASP A 3 -50.59 -3.45 16.71
CA ASP A 3 -49.57 -2.65 15.96
C ASP A 3 -48.30 -2.36 16.81
N ASP A 4 -48.44 -2.26 18.12
CA ASP A 4 -47.30 -1.93 19.01
C ASP A 4 -46.29 -3.09 19.18
N ARG A 5 -46.71 -4.33 18.93
CA ARG A 5 -45.79 -5.50 19.01
C ARG A 5 -44.91 -5.64 17.76
N ALA A 6 -45.40 -5.20 16.61
CA ALA A 6 -44.65 -5.25 15.36
C ALA A 6 -43.53 -4.16 15.36
N VAL A 7 -43.84 -2.96 15.82
CA VAL A 7 -42.88 -1.84 15.93
C VAL A 7 -41.79 -2.16 16.98
N SER A 8 -42.17 -2.76 18.11
CA SER A 8 -41.20 -3.18 19.14
C SER A 8 -40.26 -4.31 18.64
N ARG A 9 -40.75 -5.20 17.77
CA ARG A 9 -39.93 -6.28 17.20
C ARG A 9 -38.95 -5.75 16.13
N ALA A 10 -39.39 -4.81 15.29
CA ALA A 10 -38.52 -4.14 14.31
C ALA A 10 -37.44 -3.28 14.99
N ALA A 11 -37.77 -2.56 16.05
CA ALA A 11 -36.82 -1.77 16.82
C ALA A 11 -35.75 -2.64 17.51
N LYS A 12 -36.13 -3.82 18.04
CA LYS A 12 -35.19 -4.81 18.60
C LYS A 12 -34.32 -5.47 17.53
N LEU A 13 -34.83 -5.70 16.33
CA LEU A 13 -34.05 -6.25 15.22
C LEU A 13 -32.99 -5.22 14.74
N ILE A 14 -33.37 -3.95 14.64
CA ILE A 14 -32.44 -2.87 14.26
C ILE A 14 -31.40 -2.64 15.36
N ALA A 15 -31.76 -2.70 16.62
CA ALA A 15 -30.82 -2.59 17.73
C ALA A 15 -29.80 -3.75 17.77
N ASN A 16 -30.23 -4.98 17.46
CA ASN A 16 -29.34 -6.13 17.37
C ASN A 16 -28.41 -6.05 16.16
N VAL A 17 -28.88 -5.58 15.01
CA VAL A 17 -28.03 -5.38 13.81
C VAL A 17 -26.98 -4.28 14.05
N VAL A 18 -27.31 -3.23 14.79
CA VAL A 18 -26.36 -2.16 15.15
C VAL A 18 -25.36 -2.62 16.23
N THR A 19 -25.74 -3.55 17.13
CA THR A 19 -24.85 -4.11 18.14
C THR A 19 -23.97 -5.23 17.61
N GLU A 20 -24.43 -6.03 16.65
CA GLU A 20 -23.61 -7.05 15.97
C GLU A 20 -22.64 -6.45 14.96
N GLY A 21 -23.00 -5.32 14.32
CA GLY A 21 -22.08 -4.55 13.47
C GLY A 21 -20.91 -3.91 14.22
N LYS A 22 -20.97 -3.82 15.56
CA LYS A 22 -19.86 -3.34 16.41
C LYS A 22 -18.93 -4.44 16.92
N ARG A 23 -19.18 -5.70 16.60
CA ARG A 23 -18.34 -6.85 16.96
C ARG A 23 -17.35 -7.28 15.87
N GLY A 24 -16.99 -6.41 14.93
CA GLY A 24 -15.71 -6.51 14.25
C GLY A 24 -14.64 -6.07 15.24
N LEU A 25 -14.22 -6.94 16.14
CA LEU A 25 -13.30 -6.62 17.22
C LEU A 25 -11.98 -6.10 16.66
N ARG A 26 -11.74 -4.81 16.85
CA ARG A 26 -10.42 -4.22 16.85
C ARG A 26 -9.59 -4.85 17.97
N THR A 27 -8.88 -5.92 17.70
CA THR A 27 -7.79 -6.33 18.57
C THR A 27 -6.58 -5.48 18.16
N MET A 28 -6.46 -4.30 18.77
CA MET A 28 -5.27 -3.48 18.63
C MET A 28 -4.28 -3.93 19.72
N THR A 29 -3.20 -4.56 19.32
CA THR A 29 -2.10 -4.88 20.22
C THR A 29 -1.01 -3.85 19.96
N THR A 30 -0.75 -2.97 20.93
CA THR A 30 0.33 -1.98 20.85
C THR A 30 1.66 -2.73 20.92
N VAL A 31 2.44 -2.68 19.84
CA VAL A 31 3.77 -3.26 19.79
C VAL A 31 4.80 -2.17 20.07
N PRO A 32 5.90 -2.43 20.82
CA PRO A 32 6.94 -1.43 21.12
C PRO A 32 7.64 -0.79 19.89
N GLN A 33 7.22 -1.13 18.70
CA GLN A 33 7.81 -0.72 17.41
C GLN A 33 7.13 0.50 16.76
N GLY A 34 6.27 1.24 17.45
CA GLY A 34 5.67 2.50 16.95
C GLY A 34 4.48 2.33 16.02
N PHE A 35 3.84 1.17 15.97
CA PHE A 35 2.61 0.92 15.23
C PHE A 35 1.63 0.04 16.01
N GLU A 36 0.38 0.07 15.58
CA GLU A 36 -0.71 -0.80 16.03
C GLU A 36 -1.06 -1.78 14.92
N GLU A 37 -1.27 -3.05 15.27
CA GLU A 37 -1.71 -4.05 14.31
C GLU A 37 -3.20 -3.90 14.00
N LEU A 38 -3.57 -4.02 12.72
CA LEU A 38 -4.93 -3.98 12.25
C LEU A 38 -5.32 -5.33 11.68
N PHE A 39 -6.55 -5.75 11.98
CA PHE A 39 -7.17 -6.90 11.36
C PHE A 39 -8.56 -6.52 10.86
N VAL A 40 -8.85 -6.77 9.59
CA VAL A 40 -10.15 -6.55 8.97
C VAL A 40 -10.66 -7.86 8.42
N THR A 41 -11.78 -8.35 8.94
CA THR A 41 -12.42 -9.56 8.43
C THR A 41 -13.43 -9.18 7.36
N GLN A 42 -13.22 -9.70 6.15
CA GLN A 42 -14.12 -9.52 5.02
C GLN A 42 -15.39 -10.36 5.18
N ARG A 43 -16.41 -10.07 4.38
CA ARG A 43 -17.66 -10.87 4.35
C ARG A 43 -17.42 -12.32 3.97
N SER A 44 -16.38 -12.61 3.20
CA SER A 44 -15.95 -13.97 2.84
C SER A 44 -15.36 -14.76 4.02
N GLY A 45 -15.09 -14.11 5.16
CA GLY A 45 -14.38 -14.66 6.30
C GLY A 45 -12.86 -14.51 6.21
N LEU A 46 -12.31 -14.06 5.08
CA LEU A 46 -10.88 -13.81 4.90
C LEU A 46 -10.43 -12.63 5.76
N ARG A 47 -9.37 -12.81 6.53
CA ARG A 47 -8.80 -11.79 7.41
C ARG A 47 -7.63 -11.10 6.75
N LEU A 48 -7.74 -9.78 6.60
CA LEU A 48 -6.67 -8.90 6.12
C LEU A 48 -5.90 -8.33 7.31
N TYR A 49 -4.59 -8.24 7.15
CA TYR A 49 -3.67 -7.61 8.09
C TYR A 49 -3.24 -6.23 7.59
N GLY A 50 -2.94 -5.34 8.50
CA GLY A 50 -2.35 -4.04 8.24
C GLY A 50 -1.67 -3.49 9.48
N ARG A 51 -1.03 -2.34 9.34
CA ARG A 51 -0.44 -1.59 10.45
C ARG A 51 -0.93 -0.16 10.40
N HIS A 52 -1.25 0.39 11.55
CA HIS A 52 -1.52 1.80 11.76
C HIS A 52 -0.36 2.42 12.55
N TYR A 53 0.23 3.44 12.00
CA TYR A 53 1.24 4.28 12.64
C TYR A 53 0.55 5.58 13.05
N PRO A 54 0.14 5.73 14.32
CA PRO A 54 -0.54 6.93 14.78
C PRO A 54 0.45 8.11 14.81
N PRO A 55 -0.03 9.35 14.58
CA PRO A 55 0.83 10.52 14.72
C PRO A 55 1.28 10.64 16.17
N ASN A 56 2.54 10.98 16.40
CA ASN A 56 3.07 11.19 17.75
C ASN A 56 2.31 12.36 18.43
N ALA A 57 1.77 12.11 19.62
CA ALA A 57 0.99 13.08 20.39
C ALA A 57 1.76 14.36 20.71
N ALA A 58 3.09 14.31 20.84
CA ALA A 58 3.93 15.50 21.05
C ALA A 58 3.94 16.44 19.81
N ALA A 59 3.61 15.94 18.63
CA ALA A 59 3.53 16.72 17.40
C ALA A 59 2.16 17.40 17.17
N CYS A 60 1.17 17.08 17.99
CA CYS A 60 -0.17 17.68 17.92
C CYS A 60 -0.26 19.11 18.48
N ILE A 61 0.87 19.81 18.65
CA ILE A 61 0.93 21.24 19.03
C ILE A 61 0.65 22.15 17.81
N ALA A 62 0.59 21.61 16.61
CA ALA A 62 0.17 22.38 15.44
C ALA A 62 -1.26 22.90 15.63
N PRO A 63 -1.57 24.13 15.16
CA PRO A 63 -2.92 24.67 15.25
C PRO A 63 -3.92 23.64 14.70
N ALA A 64 -5.02 23.41 15.40
CA ALA A 64 -6.11 22.51 14.98
C ALA A 64 -6.75 22.92 13.62
N THR A 65 -6.17 23.91 12.96
CA THR A 65 -6.58 24.50 11.68
C THR A 65 -6.14 23.72 10.46
N ILE A 66 -5.11 22.83 10.56
CA ILE A 66 -4.63 22.04 9.40
C ILE A 66 -5.10 20.59 9.55
N ARG A 67 -5.92 20.14 8.61
CA ARG A 67 -6.33 18.73 8.53
C ARG A 67 -5.32 17.95 7.70
N ARG A 68 -4.43 17.23 8.37
CA ARG A 68 -3.49 16.32 7.72
C ARG A 68 -4.21 15.06 7.24
N ARG A 69 -4.09 14.77 5.95
CA ARG A 69 -4.67 13.57 5.37
C ARG A 69 -3.91 12.34 5.85
N PRO A 70 -4.58 11.25 6.26
CA PRO A 70 -3.93 9.96 6.44
C PRO A 70 -3.27 9.49 5.14
N LEU A 71 -2.16 8.77 5.25
CA LEU A 71 -1.52 8.08 4.13
C LEU A 71 -1.81 6.59 4.21
N VAL A 72 -2.20 6.00 3.08
CA VAL A 72 -2.35 4.54 2.92
C VAL A 72 -1.30 4.04 1.94
N CYS A 73 -0.47 3.10 2.38
CA CYS A 73 0.62 2.52 1.60
C CYS A 73 0.24 1.14 1.08
N LEU A 74 0.36 0.97 -0.23
CA LEU A 74 -0.04 -0.21 -1.00
C LEU A 74 1.19 -0.85 -1.63
N ALA A 75 1.50 -2.09 -1.23
CA ALA A 75 2.74 -2.77 -1.59
C ALA A 75 2.75 -3.32 -3.03
N GLY A 76 3.93 -3.76 -3.49
CA GLY A 76 4.13 -4.43 -4.76
C GLY A 76 3.57 -5.87 -4.78
N LEU A 77 3.68 -6.54 -5.94
CA LEU A 77 3.04 -7.83 -6.23
C LEU A 77 3.30 -8.92 -5.18
N THR A 78 4.56 -9.15 -4.82
CA THR A 78 5.00 -10.18 -3.85
C THR A 78 5.40 -9.58 -2.51
N ARG A 79 5.10 -8.31 -2.31
CA ARG A 79 5.53 -7.52 -1.17
C ARG A 79 4.37 -7.35 -0.16
N ASN A 80 4.64 -6.69 0.93
CA ASN A 80 3.70 -6.47 2.02
C ASN A 80 3.97 -5.13 2.73
N GLY A 81 3.14 -4.79 3.70
CA GLY A 81 3.19 -3.49 4.40
C GLY A 81 4.49 -3.18 5.13
N ARG A 82 5.35 -4.18 5.40
CA ARG A 82 6.65 -3.97 6.06
C ARG A 82 7.61 -3.13 5.22
N ASP A 83 7.43 -3.07 3.91
CA ASP A 83 8.26 -2.24 3.01
C ASP A 83 8.22 -0.77 3.38
N PHE A 84 7.12 -0.32 3.97
CA PHE A 84 6.89 1.08 4.31
C PHE A 84 7.18 1.41 5.77
N HIS A 85 7.75 0.48 6.55
CA HIS A 85 7.91 0.65 8.00
C HIS A 85 8.70 1.92 8.35
N GLU A 86 9.87 2.12 7.75
CA GLU A 86 10.74 3.27 8.02
C GLU A 86 10.10 4.58 7.55
N LEU A 87 9.49 4.58 6.35
CA LEU A 87 8.75 5.72 5.83
C LEU A 87 7.57 6.07 6.76
N ALA A 88 6.81 5.07 7.19
CA ALA A 88 5.64 5.26 8.04
C ALA A 88 6.02 5.81 9.42
N LEU A 89 7.09 5.29 10.03
CA LEU A 89 7.64 5.84 11.26
C LEU A 89 8.08 7.30 11.08
N ALA A 90 8.80 7.60 10.00
CA ALA A 90 9.25 8.96 9.73
C ALA A 90 8.07 9.94 9.54
N LEU A 91 7.03 9.54 8.81
CA LEU A 91 5.86 10.40 8.54
C LEU A 91 4.88 10.49 9.71
N SER A 92 4.92 9.56 10.66
CA SER A 92 4.10 9.61 11.88
C SER A 92 4.75 10.41 13.01
N GLN A 93 5.93 10.98 12.77
CA GLN A 93 6.68 11.77 13.74
C GLN A 93 6.99 13.18 13.22
N GLY A 94 7.31 14.10 14.12
CA GLY A 94 7.62 15.50 13.80
C GLY A 94 6.38 16.40 13.77
N ASP A 95 6.58 17.68 13.47
CA ASP A 95 5.54 18.73 13.57
C ASP A 95 4.41 18.56 12.55
N ASP A 96 4.66 17.86 11.46
CA ASP A 96 3.71 17.53 10.39
C ASP A 96 3.28 16.06 10.39
N ALA A 97 3.40 15.40 11.55
CA ALA A 97 3.05 13.99 11.71
C ALA A 97 1.61 13.69 11.27
N ARG A 98 1.42 12.55 10.62
CA ARG A 98 0.13 12.06 10.12
C ARG A 98 -0.07 10.58 10.41
N SER A 99 -1.31 10.14 10.45
CA SER A 99 -1.61 8.71 10.46
C SER A 99 -1.13 8.06 9.17
N VAL A 100 -0.40 6.94 9.29
CA VAL A 100 0.02 6.12 8.14
C VAL A 100 -0.52 4.71 8.32
N TYR A 101 -1.09 4.17 7.27
CA TYR A 101 -1.62 2.81 7.22
C TYR A 101 -0.84 2.02 6.18
N THR A 102 -0.42 0.81 6.50
CA THR A 102 0.20 -0.12 5.54
C THR A 102 -0.62 -1.39 5.49
N LEU A 103 -0.89 -1.90 4.29
CA LEU A 103 -1.82 -2.99 4.09
C LEU A 103 -1.13 -4.20 3.46
N ASP A 104 -1.51 -5.38 3.95
CA ASP A 104 -1.22 -6.65 3.30
C ASP A 104 -2.50 -7.10 2.57
N TYR A 105 -2.44 -7.23 1.24
CA TYR A 105 -3.56 -7.82 0.51
C TYR A 105 -3.71 -9.29 0.84
N ARG A 106 -4.85 -9.90 0.42
CA ARG A 106 -5.00 -11.35 0.45
C ARG A 106 -3.76 -12.07 -0.06
N GLY A 107 -3.31 -13.11 0.63
CA GLY A 107 -2.15 -13.90 0.25
C GLY A 107 -0.81 -13.21 0.35
N ARG A 108 -0.68 -12.07 1.06
CA ARG A 108 0.61 -11.41 1.33
C ARG A 108 0.78 -11.17 2.83
N GLY A 109 2.04 -11.12 3.24
CA GLY A 109 2.43 -10.77 4.61
C GLY A 109 1.76 -11.65 5.64
N LEU A 110 0.90 -11.05 6.48
CA LEU A 110 0.16 -11.71 7.55
C LEU A 110 -1.35 -11.82 7.25
N SER A 111 -1.80 -11.42 6.06
CA SER A 111 -3.17 -11.65 5.59
C SER A 111 -3.39 -13.11 5.23
N ASP A 112 -4.63 -13.57 5.38
CA ASP A 112 -5.02 -14.93 5.00
C ASP A 112 -4.79 -15.19 3.51
N HIS A 113 -4.49 -16.43 3.16
CA HIS A 113 -4.43 -16.89 1.79
C HIS A 113 -5.84 -17.16 1.26
N ASP A 114 -6.09 -16.80 0.00
CA ASP A 114 -7.36 -17.14 -0.67
C ASP A 114 -7.32 -18.56 -1.21
N ALA A 115 -8.41 -19.28 -1.03
CA ALA A 115 -8.55 -20.64 -1.58
C ALA A 115 -8.53 -20.61 -3.13
N GLU A 116 -9.14 -19.58 -3.73
CA GLU A 116 -9.22 -19.37 -5.16
C GLU A 116 -8.12 -18.39 -5.61
N TRP A 117 -7.08 -18.89 -6.26
CA TRP A 117 -5.94 -18.09 -6.71
C TRP A 117 -6.29 -17.01 -7.75
N ARG A 118 -7.41 -17.16 -8.48
CA ARG A 118 -7.90 -16.14 -9.43
C ARG A 118 -8.29 -14.85 -8.75
N ASN A 119 -8.54 -14.89 -7.45
CA ASN A 119 -8.78 -13.70 -6.62
C ASN A 119 -7.53 -12.86 -6.38
N TYR A 120 -6.33 -13.35 -6.70
CA TYR A 120 -5.10 -12.54 -6.69
C TYR A 120 -5.04 -11.63 -7.92
N SER A 121 -6.02 -10.75 -8.05
CA SER A 121 -6.22 -9.84 -9.17
C SER A 121 -6.37 -8.40 -8.71
N VAL A 122 -6.01 -7.42 -9.57
CA VAL A 122 -6.11 -5.98 -9.22
C VAL A 122 -7.51 -5.61 -8.75
N PRO A 123 -8.63 -6.04 -9.39
CA PRO A 123 -9.97 -5.69 -8.93
C PRO A 123 -10.28 -6.25 -7.54
N MET A 124 -9.86 -7.48 -7.22
CA MET A 124 -10.11 -8.07 -5.90
C MET A 124 -9.25 -7.44 -4.81
N GLU A 125 -7.99 -7.13 -5.11
CA GLU A 125 -7.09 -6.44 -4.20
C GLU A 125 -7.52 -4.97 -3.99
N MET A 126 -8.11 -4.33 -5.00
CA MET A 126 -8.81 -3.04 -4.84
C MET A 126 -9.96 -3.15 -3.83
N GLN A 127 -10.75 -4.24 -3.88
CA GLN A 127 -11.81 -4.46 -2.91
C GLN A 127 -11.25 -4.66 -1.50
N ASP A 128 -10.11 -5.37 -1.35
CA ASP A 128 -9.42 -5.49 -0.06
C ASP A 128 -9.07 -4.10 0.52
N VAL A 129 -8.57 -3.20 -0.34
CA VAL A 129 -8.26 -1.82 0.06
C VAL A 129 -9.53 -1.09 0.50
N ILE A 130 -10.61 -1.14 -0.27
CA ILE A 130 -11.90 -0.50 0.08
C ILE A 130 -12.40 -1.01 1.43
N ASP A 131 -12.39 -2.33 1.66
CA ASP A 131 -12.87 -2.92 2.92
C ASP A 131 -12.07 -2.38 4.12
N VAL A 132 -10.74 -2.22 3.98
CA VAL A 132 -9.92 -1.63 5.03
C VAL A 132 -10.20 -0.12 5.20
N LEU A 133 -10.33 0.64 4.10
CA LEU A 133 -10.66 2.07 4.18
C LEU A 133 -11.99 2.29 4.91
N VAL A 134 -13.00 1.51 4.59
CA VAL A 134 -14.32 1.57 5.24
C VAL A 134 -14.23 1.19 6.73
N ALA A 135 -13.55 0.08 7.03
CA ALA A 135 -13.39 -0.39 8.41
C ALA A 135 -12.64 0.61 9.30
N GLN A 136 -11.71 1.38 8.72
CA GLN A 136 -10.94 2.41 9.42
C GLN A 136 -11.59 3.80 9.37
N GLY A 137 -12.72 3.97 8.67
CA GLY A 137 -13.39 5.26 8.52
C GLY A 137 -12.56 6.28 7.73
N LEU A 138 -11.73 5.82 6.79
CA LEU A 138 -10.85 6.66 5.98
C LEU A 138 -11.61 7.17 4.75
N SER A 139 -11.78 8.49 4.65
CA SER A 139 -12.40 9.16 3.51
C SER A 139 -11.33 9.89 2.70
N ALA A 140 -11.17 9.50 1.43
CA ALA A 140 -10.22 10.08 0.49
C ALA A 140 -8.80 10.29 1.09
N PRO A 141 -8.16 9.25 1.67
CA PRO A 141 -6.79 9.36 2.16
C PRO A 141 -5.82 9.61 1.00
N ALA A 142 -4.63 10.11 1.30
CA ALA A 142 -3.53 10.03 0.34
C ALA A 142 -3.15 8.55 0.13
N ILE A 143 -2.81 8.16 -1.09
CA ILE A 143 -2.43 6.78 -1.42
C ILE A 143 -1.01 6.78 -1.99
N LEU A 144 -0.12 5.97 -1.40
CA LEU A 144 1.18 5.65 -1.96
C LEU A 144 1.14 4.21 -2.46
N GLY A 145 1.24 4.03 -3.76
CA GLY A 145 1.21 2.71 -4.38
C GLY A 145 2.54 2.36 -5.05
N THR A 146 3.20 1.31 -4.57
CA THR A 146 4.41 0.76 -5.20
C THR A 146 4.02 -0.29 -6.22
N SER A 147 4.46 -0.14 -7.49
CA SER A 147 4.27 -1.18 -8.51
C SER A 147 2.79 -1.64 -8.59
N ARG A 148 2.48 -2.87 -8.22
CA ARG A 148 1.11 -3.42 -8.12
C ARG A 148 0.17 -2.49 -7.33
N GLY A 149 0.65 -1.91 -6.22
CA GLY A 149 -0.13 -0.97 -5.40
C GLY A 149 -0.52 0.30 -6.16
N GLY A 150 0.33 0.78 -7.08
CA GLY A 150 -0.01 1.91 -7.94
C GLY A 150 -1.03 1.55 -9.02
N LEU A 151 -1.00 0.31 -9.54
CA LEU A 151 -2.07 -0.18 -10.44
C LEU A 151 -3.42 -0.21 -9.72
N ILE A 152 -3.43 -0.68 -8.46
CA ILE A 152 -4.62 -0.67 -7.61
C ILE A 152 -5.11 0.77 -7.39
N ALA A 153 -4.22 1.71 -7.10
CA ALA A 153 -4.58 3.13 -6.91
C ALA A 153 -5.22 3.74 -8.17
N MET A 154 -4.67 3.48 -9.37
CA MET A 154 -5.25 3.94 -10.63
C MET A 154 -6.62 3.32 -10.90
N VAL A 155 -6.79 2.02 -10.68
CA VAL A 155 -8.08 1.33 -10.86
C VAL A 155 -9.10 1.80 -9.82
N LEU A 156 -8.68 2.02 -8.57
CA LEU A 156 -9.54 2.55 -7.51
C LEU A 156 -10.03 3.96 -7.84
N ALA A 157 -9.15 4.84 -8.34
CA ALA A 157 -9.54 6.19 -8.77
C ALA A 157 -10.56 6.18 -9.92
N ALA A 158 -10.43 5.22 -10.85
CA ALA A 158 -11.36 5.06 -11.95
C ALA A 158 -12.72 4.50 -11.51
N ALA A 159 -12.71 3.51 -10.61
CA ALA A 159 -13.92 2.80 -10.21
C ALA A 159 -14.66 3.47 -9.04
N GLN A 160 -13.93 4.06 -8.09
CA GLN A 160 -14.43 4.60 -6.82
C GLN A 160 -13.67 5.87 -6.41
N PRO A 161 -13.80 6.98 -7.17
CA PRO A 161 -12.99 8.20 -6.98
C PRO A 161 -13.16 8.84 -5.58
N SER A 162 -14.27 8.61 -4.89
CA SER A 162 -14.52 9.13 -3.53
C SER A 162 -13.59 8.53 -2.46
N PHE A 163 -12.96 7.40 -2.74
CA PHE A 163 -12.00 6.76 -1.83
C PHE A 163 -10.55 7.22 -2.03
N VAL A 164 -10.27 8.08 -3.04
CA VAL A 164 -8.91 8.44 -3.41
C VAL A 164 -8.68 9.94 -3.21
N GLY A 165 -7.67 10.28 -2.41
CA GLY A 165 -7.08 11.62 -2.29
C GLY A 165 -5.84 11.77 -3.17
N PRO A 166 -4.84 12.59 -2.76
CA PRO A 166 -3.56 12.71 -3.45
C PRO A 166 -2.90 11.35 -3.66
N VAL A 167 -2.22 11.14 -4.80
CA VAL A 167 -1.61 9.85 -5.15
C VAL A 167 -0.10 9.98 -5.31
N ILE A 168 0.63 9.01 -4.79
CA ILE A 168 2.07 8.82 -5.02
C ILE A 168 2.23 7.46 -5.70
N LEU A 169 2.72 7.46 -6.93
CA LEU A 169 3.06 6.24 -7.69
C LEU A 169 4.57 5.98 -7.55
N ASN A 170 4.91 4.92 -6.84
CA ASN A 170 6.31 4.51 -6.70
C ASN A 170 6.65 3.47 -7.76
N ASP A 171 7.38 3.91 -8.74
CA ASP A 171 7.97 3.17 -9.85
C ASP A 171 6.97 2.38 -10.70
N ILE A 172 5.86 3.03 -11.00
CA ILE A 172 4.80 2.50 -11.85
C ILE A 172 4.09 3.64 -12.57
N GLY A 173 3.57 3.34 -13.75
CA GLY A 173 2.77 4.25 -14.55
C GLY A 173 1.77 3.48 -15.42
N PRO A 174 1.09 4.19 -16.34
CA PRO A 174 0.10 3.57 -17.24
C PRO A 174 0.72 2.65 -18.30
N VAL A 175 2.01 2.74 -18.54
CA VAL A 175 2.76 1.84 -19.44
C VAL A 175 3.80 1.11 -18.62
N ILE A 176 3.83 -0.21 -18.78
CA ILE A 176 4.75 -1.10 -18.06
C ILE A 176 5.71 -1.71 -19.07
N GLU A 177 7.01 -1.55 -18.83
CA GLU A 177 8.03 -2.07 -19.73
C GLU A 177 8.05 -3.60 -19.71
N PRO A 178 7.98 -4.26 -20.89
CA PRO A 178 7.95 -5.72 -20.98
C PRO A 178 9.17 -6.41 -20.36
N LYS A 179 10.33 -5.76 -20.43
CA LYS A 179 11.59 -6.28 -19.86
C LYS A 179 11.50 -6.55 -18.37
N GLY A 180 10.93 -5.59 -17.62
CA GLY A 180 10.75 -5.73 -16.19
C GLY A 180 9.71 -6.81 -15.83
N LEU A 181 8.61 -6.89 -16.59
CA LEU A 181 7.64 -7.98 -16.41
C LEU A 181 8.25 -9.36 -16.66
N ALA A 182 9.06 -9.49 -17.71
CA ALA A 182 9.78 -10.74 -17.98
C ALA A 182 10.70 -11.13 -16.83
N ARG A 183 11.45 -10.16 -16.27
CA ARG A 183 12.28 -10.40 -15.07
C ARG A 183 11.44 -10.84 -13.88
N ILE A 184 10.33 -10.18 -13.59
CA ILE A 184 9.41 -10.56 -12.49
C ILE A 184 8.90 -11.99 -12.67
N ALA A 185 8.56 -12.39 -13.90
CA ALA A 185 8.09 -13.74 -14.21
C ALA A 185 9.13 -14.83 -13.91
N THR A 186 10.42 -14.50 -13.85
CA THR A 186 11.47 -15.50 -13.54
C THR A 186 11.46 -15.94 -12.08
N TYR A 187 10.99 -15.11 -11.16
CA TYR A 187 11.09 -15.39 -9.73
C TYR A 187 9.75 -15.55 -8.98
N VAL A 188 8.65 -14.99 -9.48
CA VAL A 188 7.34 -15.09 -8.80
C VAL A 188 6.91 -16.55 -8.68
N GLY A 189 6.73 -17.03 -7.44
CA GLY A 189 6.38 -18.41 -7.13
C GLY A 189 7.48 -19.44 -7.39
N ARG A 190 8.67 -19.01 -7.83
CA ARG A 190 9.80 -19.89 -8.15
C ARG A 190 11.02 -19.68 -7.26
N THR A 191 11.00 -18.62 -6.44
CA THR A 191 12.11 -18.31 -5.53
C THR A 191 12.24 -19.41 -4.48
N PRO A 192 13.44 -20.04 -4.33
CA PRO A 192 13.67 -21.04 -3.31
C PRO A 192 13.45 -20.43 -1.90
N LEU A 193 12.87 -21.22 -0.99
CA LEU A 193 12.73 -20.79 0.39
C LEU A 193 14.09 -20.90 1.10
N PRO A 194 14.67 -19.79 1.59
CA PRO A 194 15.95 -19.82 2.31
C PRO A 194 15.80 -20.53 3.66
N ARG A 195 16.86 -21.18 4.13
CA ARG A 195 16.85 -21.93 5.40
C ARG A 195 17.17 -21.06 6.61
N THR A 196 17.98 -20.03 6.40
CA THR A 196 18.42 -19.10 7.43
C THR A 196 18.21 -17.64 6.97
N TRP A 197 18.26 -16.69 7.90
CA TRP A 197 18.19 -15.27 7.56
C TRP A 197 19.42 -14.80 6.76
N ALA A 198 20.59 -15.41 6.98
CA ALA A 198 21.77 -15.14 6.16
C ALA A 198 21.58 -15.61 4.71
N ASP A 199 20.96 -16.79 4.49
CA ASP A 199 20.61 -17.27 3.14
C ASP A 199 19.57 -16.35 2.49
N ALA A 200 18.61 -15.86 3.27
CA ALA A 200 17.60 -14.92 2.80
C ALA A 200 18.23 -13.58 2.37
N ALA A 201 19.12 -13.02 3.17
CA ALA A 201 19.86 -11.81 2.83
C ALA A 201 20.67 -11.97 1.54
N LYS A 202 21.41 -13.09 1.43
CA LYS A 202 22.18 -13.42 0.22
C LYS A 202 21.28 -13.52 -1.00
N LEU A 203 20.17 -14.25 -0.91
CA LEU A 203 19.22 -14.43 -2.01
C LEU A 203 18.66 -13.08 -2.48
N VAL A 204 18.24 -12.23 -1.55
CA VAL A 204 17.68 -10.90 -1.85
C VAL A 204 18.75 -10.00 -2.47
N LYS A 205 19.97 -10.04 -2.01
CA LYS A 205 21.12 -9.35 -2.61
C LYS A 205 21.36 -9.82 -4.04
N ASP A 206 21.47 -11.14 -4.26
CA ASP A 206 21.73 -11.71 -5.58
C ASP A 206 20.65 -11.30 -6.61
N MET A 207 19.39 -11.14 -6.17
CA MET A 207 18.27 -10.70 -7.02
C MET A 207 18.27 -9.19 -7.31
N ASN A 208 18.82 -8.35 -6.42
CA ASN A 208 18.60 -6.91 -6.46
C ASN A 208 19.88 -6.07 -6.62
N ALA A 209 21.08 -6.57 -6.26
CA ALA A 209 22.30 -5.76 -6.21
C ALA A 209 22.62 -5.02 -7.52
N ARG A 210 22.29 -5.61 -8.67
CA ARG A 210 22.48 -4.94 -9.97
C ARG A 210 21.63 -3.69 -10.14
N ALA A 211 20.40 -3.73 -9.66
CA ALA A 211 19.45 -2.62 -9.76
C ALA A 211 19.61 -1.61 -8.61
N PHE A 212 20.22 -2.05 -7.50
CA PHE A 212 20.43 -1.28 -6.28
C PHE A 212 21.92 -1.31 -5.84
N PRO A 213 22.86 -0.83 -6.68
CA PRO A 213 24.30 -0.97 -6.41
C PRO A 213 24.77 -0.18 -5.18
N ALA A 214 24.03 0.83 -4.75
CA ALA A 214 24.36 1.66 -3.58
C ALA A 214 23.86 1.08 -2.25
N THR A 215 23.14 -0.06 -2.26
CA THR A 215 22.62 -0.66 -1.02
C THR A 215 23.76 -1.20 -0.16
N PRO A 216 23.91 -0.73 1.09
CA PRO A 216 24.95 -1.21 2.00
C PRO A 216 24.83 -2.72 2.26
N GLU A 217 25.97 -3.40 2.47
CA GLU A 217 25.99 -4.83 2.75
C GLU A 217 25.17 -5.20 3.99
N THR A 218 25.18 -4.34 4.99
CA THR A 218 24.46 -4.50 6.26
C THR A 218 22.95 -4.47 6.12
N ASP A 219 22.42 -3.91 5.03
CA ASP A 219 20.98 -3.68 4.86
C ASP A 219 20.24 -4.88 4.27
N TRP A 220 20.95 -5.80 3.60
CA TRP A 220 20.30 -6.91 2.91
C TRP A 220 19.52 -7.84 3.83
N GLU A 221 19.97 -8.03 5.09
CA GLU A 221 19.19 -8.81 6.05
C GLU A 221 17.91 -8.10 6.46
N ALA A 222 17.95 -6.79 6.71
CA ALA A 222 16.76 -5.99 7.02
C ALA A 222 15.75 -6.04 5.85
N ILE A 223 16.23 -5.93 4.61
CA ILE A 223 15.40 -6.04 3.40
C ILE A 223 14.80 -7.45 3.28
N ALA A 224 15.59 -8.50 3.57
CA ALA A 224 15.07 -9.88 3.57
C ALA A 224 13.96 -10.07 4.62
N ARG A 225 14.09 -9.46 5.80
CA ARG A 225 13.05 -9.50 6.84
C ARG A 225 11.76 -8.76 6.46
N GLN A 226 11.82 -7.84 5.51
CA GLN A 226 10.62 -7.23 4.92
C GLN A 226 9.91 -8.18 3.94
N LEU A 227 10.67 -8.98 3.17
CA LEU A 227 10.14 -9.89 2.17
C LEU A 227 9.56 -11.18 2.76
N PHE A 228 10.31 -11.80 3.66
CA PHE A 228 9.96 -13.08 4.24
C PHE A 228 9.23 -12.90 5.57
N ASN A 229 8.29 -13.80 5.86
CA ASN A 229 7.71 -13.90 7.19
C ASN A 229 8.69 -14.60 8.15
N ASP A 230 8.61 -14.30 9.44
CA ASP A 230 9.31 -15.06 10.46
C ASP A 230 8.40 -16.19 10.94
N ARG A 231 8.90 -17.43 10.88
CA ARG A 231 8.25 -18.58 11.50
C ARG A 231 9.27 -19.28 12.41
N ASN A 232 9.13 -19.04 13.71
CA ASN A 232 10.01 -19.64 14.74
C ASN A 232 11.51 -19.34 14.48
N GLY A 233 11.83 -18.08 14.16
CA GLY A 233 13.19 -17.63 13.91
C GLY A 233 13.76 -17.99 12.53
N ARG A 234 12.94 -18.53 11.63
CA ARG A 234 13.33 -18.90 10.27
C ARG A 234 12.51 -18.15 9.21
N PRO A 235 13.11 -17.85 8.03
CA PRO A 235 12.38 -17.29 6.92
C PRO A 235 11.26 -18.22 6.46
N ALA A 236 10.08 -17.67 6.23
CA ALA A 236 8.92 -18.33 5.64
C ALA A 236 8.39 -17.49 4.46
N PRO A 237 7.60 -18.05 3.54
CA PRO A 237 7.08 -17.28 2.41
C PRO A 237 6.33 -16.03 2.89
N GLY A 238 6.66 -14.88 2.32
CA GLY A 238 5.97 -13.62 2.57
C GLY A 238 4.72 -13.41 1.70
N TYR A 239 4.43 -14.37 0.81
CA TYR A 239 3.25 -14.37 -0.04
C TYR A 239 2.84 -15.80 -0.42
N ASP A 240 1.59 -16.00 -0.87
CA ASP A 240 1.10 -17.28 -1.38
C ASP A 240 1.76 -17.61 -2.73
N PRO A 241 2.49 -18.74 -2.85
CA PRO A 241 3.09 -19.15 -4.13
C PRO A 241 2.10 -19.27 -5.30
N LYS A 242 0.81 -19.50 -5.03
CA LYS A 242 -0.25 -19.54 -6.05
C LYS A 242 -0.41 -18.20 -6.81
N LEU A 243 0.20 -17.12 -6.31
CA LEU A 243 0.29 -15.84 -7.00
C LEU A 243 0.93 -15.96 -8.38
N ALA A 244 1.84 -16.92 -8.56
CA ALA A 244 2.43 -17.24 -9.85
C ALA A 244 1.38 -17.64 -10.90
N ASN A 245 0.33 -18.33 -10.51
CA ASN A 245 -0.74 -18.74 -11.42
C ASN A 245 -1.52 -17.51 -11.93
N ALA A 246 -1.81 -16.55 -11.06
CA ALA A 246 -2.47 -15.31 -11.45
C ALA A 246 -1.58 -14.46 -12.38
N PHE A 247 -0.27 -14.45 -12.13
CA PHE A 247 0.68 -13.73 -12.98
C PHE A 247 0.85 -14.38 -14.36
N SER A 248 0.79 -15.71 -14.45
CA SER A 248 0.91 -16.44 -15.73
C SER A 248 -0.26 -16.20 -16.68
N LEU A 249 -1.39 -15.68 -16.21
CA LEU A 249 -2.51 -15.28 -17.08
C LEU A 249 -2.20 -14.01 -17.90
N LEU A 250 -1.14 -13.26 -17.55
CA LEU A 250 -0.65 -12.12 -18.34
C LEU A 250 0.15 -12.59 -19.56
N ASN A 251 -0.45 -13.50 -20.35
CA ASN A 251 0.15 -13.96 -21.60
C ASN A 251 -0.01 -12.89 -22.68
N GLY A 252 1.04 -12.13 -22.94
CA GLY A 252 1.08 -11.09 -23.97
C GLY A 252 1.40 -9.69 -23.42
N PRO A 253 1.40 -8.68 -24.30
CA PRO A 253 1.65 -7.30 -23.89
C PRO A 253 0.54 -6.82 -22.95
N VAL A 254 0.93 -6.26 -21.80
CA VAL A 254 -0.02 -5.64 -20.86
C VAL A 254 -0.58 -4.38 -21.53
N PRO A 255 -1.90 -4.24 -21.64
CA PRO A 255 -2.51 -3.04 -22.20
C PRO A 255 -2.10 -1.79 -21.41
N ALA A 256 -1.85 -0.70 -22.12
CA ALA A 256 -1.58 0.58 -21.48
C ALA A 256 -2.84 1.08 -20.71
N MET A 257 -2.62 1.56 -19.50
CA MET A 257 -3.69 1.97 -18.56
C MET A 257 -3.89 3.49 -18.56
N TRP A 258 -3.80 4.13 -19.73
CA TRP A 258 -3.96 5.60 -19.82
C TRP A 258 -5.33 6.07 -19.33
N ALA A 259 -6.41 5.35 -19.61
CA ALA A 259 -7.74 5.70 -19.13
C ALA A 259 -7.84 5.69 -17.58
N GLN A 260 -7.20 4.72 -16.91
CA GLN A 260 -7.12 4.68 -15.46
C GLN A 260 -6.20 5.77 -14.90
N PHE A 261 -5.11 6.10 -15.61
CA PHE A 261 -4.25 7.22 -15.26
C PHE A 261 -5.01 8.56 -15.36
N GLU A 262 -5.80 8.76 -16.41
CA GLU A 262 -6.61 9.96 -16.59
C GLU A 262 -7.66 10.17 -15.49
N SER A 263 -8.06 9.12 -14.78
CA SER A 263 -8.91 9.25 -13.59
C SER A 263 -8.22 9.98 -12.42
N LEU A 264 -6.89 10.11 -12.45
CA LEU A 264 -6.10 10.85 -11.47
C LEU A 264 -5.99 12.36 -11.77
N LEU A 265 -6.39 12.83 -12.95
CA LEU A 265 -6.13 14.22 -13.42
C LEU A 265 -6.65 15.32 -12.49
N ARG A 266 -7.63 15.01 -11.63
CA ARG A 266 -8.21 15.94 -10.66
C ARG A 266 -7.56 15.91 -9.28
N LEU A 267 -6.58 15.01 -9.09
CA LEU A 267 -5.90 14.79 -7.81
C LEU A 267 -4.44 15.25 -7.93
N PRO A 268 -3.83 15.79 -6.87
CA PRO A 268 -2.37 15.95 -6.85
C PRO A 268 -1.68 14.60 -7.06
N LEU A 269 -0.71 14.55 -7.96
CA LEU A 269 0.02 13.34 -8.31
C LEU A 269 1.52 13.53 -8.16
N MET A 270 2.16 12.61 -7.44
CA MET A 270 3.61 12.46 -7.40
C MET A 270 4.02 11.12 -8.02
N VAL A 271 5.05 11.12 -8.83
CA VAL A 271 5.68 9.92 -9.37
C VAL A 271 7.11 9.83 -8.89
N ILE A 272 7.49 8.70 -8.33
CA ILE A 272 8.86 8.38 -7.92
C ILE A 272 9.36 7.30 -8.86
N ARG A 273 10.49 7.53 -9.52
CA ARG A 273 11.12 6.59 -10.43
C ARG A 273 12.51 6.20 -9.94
N GLY A 274 12.84 4.92 -9.95
CA GLY A 274 14.22 4.49 -9.81
C GLY A 274 15.00 4.72 -11.10
N ALA A 275 16.19 5.33 -11.04
CA ALA A 275 16.99 5.59 -12.23
C ALA A 275 17.34 4.31 -13.01
N ASN A 276 17.45 3.17 -12.30
CA ASN A 276 17.71 1.84 -12.86
C ASN A 276 16.43 1.03 -13.11
N SER A 277 15.24 1.66 -13.10
CA SER A 277 13.98 0.96 -13.30
C SER A 277 13.90 0.31 -14.68
N ASP A 278 13.43 -0.93 -14.70
CA ASP A 278 13.10 -1.68 -15.91
C ASP A 278 11.57 -1.89 -16.07
N ILE A 279 10.77 -1.18 -15.25
CA ILE A 279 9.30 -1.24 -15.26
C ILE A 279 8.70 0.11 -15.70
N LEU A 280 9.22 1.22 -15.20
CA LEU A 280 8.78 2.57 -15.56
C LEU A 280 9.90 3.29 -16.33
N SER A 281 9.66 3.55 -17.62
CA SER A 281 10.63 4.30 -18.44
C SER A 281 10.57 5.81 -18.17
N ALA A 282 11.66 6.52 -18.43
CA ALA A 282 11.72 7.97 -18.32
C ALA A 282 10.74 8.64 -19.31
N GLU A 283 10.61 8.08 -20.51
CA GLU A 283 9.70 8.54 -21.56
C GLU A 283 8.24 8.46 -21.08
N THR A 284 7.87 7.38 -20.39
CA THR A 284 6.53 7.25 -19.78
C THR A 284 6.29 8.33 -18.74
N VAL A 285 7.28 8.66 -17.90
CA VAL A 285 7.14 9.74 -16.90
C VAL A 285 6.97 11.10 -17.58
N VAL A 286 7.70 11.39 -18.65
CA VAL A 286 7.54 12.63 -19.45
C VAL A 286 6.12 12.71 -20.02
N GLU A 287 5.60 11.64 -20.58
CA GLU A 287 4.23 11.61 -21.12
C GLU A 287 3.17 11.76 -20.02
N MET A 288 3.37 11.14 -18.84
CA MET A 288 2.51 11.35 -17.67
C MET A 288 2.49 12.83 -17.26
N GLN A 289 3.66 13.47 -17.19
CA GLN A 289 3.79 14.89 -16.86
C GLN A 289 3.08 15.78 -17.90
N ARG A 290 3.22 15.45 -19.18
CA ARG A 290 2.55 16.21 -20.25
C ARG A 290 1.03 16.17 -20.14
N ARG A 291 0.47 15.06 -19.65
CA ARG A 291 -1.00 14.86 -19.52
C ARG A 291 -1.56 15.39 -18.21
N HIS A 292 -0.77 15.43 -17.14
CA HIS A 292 -1.28 15.68 -15.80
C HIS A 292 -1.02 17.13 -15.33
N PRO A 293 -2.04 17.93 -14.99
CA PRO A 293 -1.90 19.36 -14.68
C PRO A 293 -1.20 19.64 -13.34
N ALA A 294 -1.33 18.74 -12.36
CA ALA A 294 -0.76 18.88 -11.01
C ALA A 294 0.20 17.72 -10.71
N PHE A 295 1.33 17.70 -11.42
CA PHE A 295 2.30 16.59 -11.44
C PHE A 295 3.62 16.96 -10.78
N THR A 296 4.12 16.08 -9.95
CA THR A 296 5.48 16.14 -9.39
C THR A 296 6.20 14.83 -9.71
N ALA A 297 7.43 14.91 -10.20
CA ALA A 297 8.26 13.71 -10.40
C ALA A 297 9.60 13.86 -9.69
N ILE A 298 10.09 12.76 -9.13
CA ILE A 298 11.47 12.61 -8.66
C ILE A 298 12.07 11.33 -9.20
N GLU A 299 13.36 11.35 -9.46
CA GLU A 299 14.14 10.19 -9.83
C GLU A 299 15.15 9.88 -8.73
N ILE A 300 15.23 8.62 -8.32
CA ILE A 300 16.14 8.15 -7.27
C ILE A 300 17.33 7.47 -7.93
N ALA A 301 18.50 8.12 -7.82
CA ALA A 301 19.74 7.62 -8.37
C ALA A 301 20.16 6.30 -7.70
N GLY A 302 20.67 5.35 -8.50
CA GLY A 302 21.18 4.07 -7.99
C GLY A 302 20.09 3.10 -7.51
N GLU A 303 18.81 3.39 -7.69
CA GLU A 303 17.72 2.48 -7.35
C GLU A 303 16.95 2.02 -8.58
N GLY A 304 16.49 0.77 -8.54
CA GLY A 304 15.69 0.14 -9.57
C GLY A 304 14.22 -0.03 -9.19
N HIS A 305 13.58 -1.07 -9.74
CA HIS A 305 12.18 -1.35 -9.45
C HIS A 305 12.03 -2.22 -8.18
N ALA A 306 11.45 -1.63 -7.14
CA ALA A 306 11.02 -0.24 -6.97
C ALA A 306 11.85 0.41 -5.85
N PRO A 307 12.02 1.76 -5.88
CA PRO A 307 12.71 2.49 -4.82
C PRO A 307 12.26 2.10 -3.42
N TRP A 308 13.24 2.01 -2.49
CA TRP A 308 12.99 1.55 -1.13
C TRP A 308 12.28 2.58 -0.26
N LEU A 309 12.28 3.87 -0.64
CA LEU A 309 11.63 4.99 0.06
C LEU A 309 12.06 5.14 1.53
N ARG A 310 13.29 4.77 1.86
CA ARG A 310 13.84 4.84 3.22
C ARG A 310 14.97 5.85 3.38
N ASP A 311 15.49 6.36 2.28
CA ASP A 311 16.49 7.40 2.31
C ASP A 311 15.89 8.76 2.71
N PRO A 312 16.67 9.65 3.38
CA PRO A 312 16.16 10.93 3.85
C PRO A 312 15.61 11.83 2.76
N SER A 313 16.13 11.74 1.54
CA SER A 313 15.74 12.61 0.42
C SER A 313 14.37 12.21 -0.12
N SER A 314 14.11 10.92 -0.29
CA SER A 314 12.80 10.36 -0.67
C SER A 314 11.74 10.68 0.38
N ILE A 315 12.06 10.46 1.66
CA ILE A 315 11.15 10.76 2.78
C ILE A 315 10.81 12.26 2.80
N ALA A 316 11.81 13.13 2.66
CA ALA A 316 11.60 14.58 2.63
C ALA A 316 10.77 15.04 1.43
N ALA A 317 10.95 14.42 0.25
CA ALA A 317 10.17 14.74 -0.95
C ALA A 317 8.70 14.32 -0.77
N ILE A 318 8.45 13.10 -0.27
CA ILE A 318 7.11 12.60 0.05
C ILE A 318 6.43 13.49 1.09
N ARG A 319 7.14 13.87 2.14
CA ARG A 319 6.66 14.76 3.20
C ARG A 319 6.22 16.12 2.63
N ARG A 320 7.06 16.76 1.81
CA ARG A 320 6.72 18.05 1.16
C ARG A 320 5.51 17.93 0.26
N PHE A 321 5.42 16.88 -0.55
CA PHE A 321 4.26 16.64 -1.41
C PHE A 321 2.97 16.48 -0.58
N LEU A 322 2.99 15.65 0.45
CA LEU A 322 1.83 15.45 1.31
C LEU A 322 1.42 16.74 2.04
N ALA A 323 2.39 17.53 2.53
CA ALA A 323 2.14 18.82 3.18
C ALA A 323 1.48 19.82 2.21
N SER A 324 1.88 19.85 0.94
CA SER A 324 1.25 20.69 -0.08
C SER A 324 -0.19 20.29 -0.42
N CYS A 325 -0.58 19.07 -0.06
CA CYS A 325 -1.94 18.55 -0.28
C CYS A 325 -2.83 18.62 0.97
N ASP A 326 -2.29 19.04 2.12
CA ASP A 326 -3.06 19.25 3.33
C ASP A 326 -3.92 20.51 3.18
N THR A 327 -5.12 20.47 3.70
CA THR A 327 -6.08 21.58 3.60
C THR A 327 -6.33 22.16 4.98
N ASP A 328 -6.63 23.45 5.04
CA ASP A 328 -7.13 24.06 6.25
C ASP A 328 -8.40 23.33 6.73
N ALA A 329 -8.49 23.09 8.02
CA ALA A 329 -9.72 22.55 8.60
C ALA A 329 -10.85 23.56 8.39
N VAL A 330 -11.82 23.20 7.56
CA VAL A 330 -13.04 24.02 7.42
C VAL A 330 -13.71 24.06 8.79
N PRO A 331 -14.00 25.24 9.37
CA PRO A 331 -14.77 25.33 10.60
C PRO A 331 -16.07 24.55 10.43
N ARG A 332 -16.36 23.62 11.34
CA ARG A 332 -17.70 23.00 11.36
C ARG A 332 -18.67 24.14 11.67
N LEU A 333 -19.51 24.50 10.71
CA LEU A 333 -20.71 25.29 10.97
C LEU A 333 -21.57 24.43 11.90
N HIS A 334 -21.70 24.89 13.14
CA HIS A 334 -22.57 24.31 14.16
C HIS A 334 -24.04 24.66 13.88
#